data_96c462f2e27271c65fabbdd6759d7cad
#
_entry.id   96c462f2e27271c65fabbdd6759d7cad
#
_cell.length_a   1.000
_cell.length_b   1.000
_cell.length_c   1.000
_cell.angle_alpha   90.00
_cell.angle_beta   90.00
_cell.angle_gamma   90.00
#
_symmetry.space_group_name_H-M   'P 1'
#
loop_
_entity.id
_entity.type
_entity.pdbx_description
1 polymer ?
#
loop_
_entity_poly.entity_id
_entity_poly.type
_entity_poly.pdbx_seq_one_letter_code
_entity_poly.pdbx_strand_id
1 'polypeptide(L)'
;YNTGEMENGSALSFLFSRVEGDGYVNGTSFEAYNYFLGYGWESDDDKHNVQVIVTGAPQTHNQRTSSYYNMATAADYEKYGIRYNYNHGYLNGQEFNWRRNFYHKPIASVNWEYEINSTTNLSASAYYSVGRGGGTGDIGRLGGNYASSSRFRNDITGEVEWDQIVRSNSGQGGNWSGGYSYNNVVDAATGLYIVNDQDERVDGVKRNGFVRRASINSHNFVGTLINLKKQLSDKLTLDFGVDLRTYRGIHYRRLDHLLGADGYRDFDNVNYSGGSAVRTKTYSSNLGELWNVFRDT
;
A
#
# COMPACT_ATOMS: atom_id res chain seq x y z
N TYR A 1 -17.01 23.07 7.38
CA TYR A 1 -18.36 23.65 7.56
C TYR A 1 -19.14 22.83 8.57
N ASN A 2 -19.92 23.50 9.39
CA ASN A 2 -20.79 22.90 10.39
C ASN A 2 -22.07 23.77 10.47
N THR A 3 -23.24 23.14 10.38
CA THR A 3 -24.52 23.87 10.49
C THR A 3 -24.82 24.30 11.93
N GLY A 4 -24.25 23.62 12.94
CA GLY A 4 -24.87 23.56 14.24
C GLY A 4 -26.18 22.76 14.21
N GLU A 5 -26.85 22.69 15.31
CA GLU A 5 -28.18 22.09 15.40
C GLU A 5 -29.22 22.99 14.74
N MET A 6 -30.05 22.40 13.90
CA MET A 6 -31.16 23.05 13.20
C MET A 6 -32.46 22.84 13.96
N GLU A 7 -33.50 23.65 13.67
CA GLU A 7 -34.81 23.60 14.34
C GLU A 7 -35.50 22.21 14.34
N ASN A 8 -35.11 21.33 13.40
CA ASN A 8 -35.64 19.96 13.29
C ASN A 8 -34.76 18.92 14.02
N GLY A 9 -33.89 19.35 14.94
CA GLY A 9 -32.97 18.51 15.69
C GLY A 9 -31.81 17.91 14.88
N SER A 10 -31.63 18.30 13.62
CA SER A 10 -30.54 17.77 12.80
C SER A 10 -29.34 18.70 12.74
N ALA A 11 -28.16 18.10 12.54
CA ALA A 11 -26.91 18.82 12.33
C ALA A 11 -26.07 18.15 11.21
N LEU A 12 -25.37 18.95 10.44
CA LEU A 12 -24.47 18.48 9.39
C LEU A 12 -23.07 19.06 9.59
N SER A 13 -22.06 18.22 9.53
CA SER A 13 -20.66 18.61 9.57
C SER A 13 -19.93 18.07 8.35
N PHE A 14 -19.08 18.90 7.75
CA PHE A 14 -18.29 18.55 6.60
C PHE A 14 -16.88 19.12 6.73
N LEU A 15 -15.88 18.26 6.45
CA LEU A 15 -14.47 18.66 6.36
C LEU A 15 -13.83 18.00 5.14
N PHE A 16 -13.05 18.78 4.43
CA PHE A 16 -12.14 18.29 3.40
C PHE A 16 -10.81 19.01 3.50
N SER A 17 -9.70 18.27 3.38
CA SER A 17 -8.36 18.85 3.35
C SER A 17 -7.45 18.06 2.43
N ARG A 18 -6.43 18.74 1.89
CA ARG A 18 -5.30 18.16 1.17
C ARG A 18 -4.01 18.63 1.81
N VAL A 19 -3.06 17.74 1.93
CA VAL A 19 -1.69 18.05 2.33
C VAL A 19 -0.75 17.34 1.37
N GLU A 20 0.27 18.03 0.91
CA GLU A 20 1.32 17.49 0.07
C GLU A 20 2.64 18.16 0.40
N GLY A 21 3.74 17.51 0.09
CA GLY A 21 5.07 18.07 0.27
C GLY A 21 6.17 17.05 0.09
N ASP A 22 7.39 17.56 0.19
CA ASP A 22 8.58 16.74 0.22
C ASP A 22 8.97 16.50 1.67
N GLY A 23 9.40 15.27 1.97
CA GLY A 23 9.95 14.97 3.29
C GLY A 23 11.35 15.56 3.48
N TYR A 24 11.84 15.49 4.71
CA TYR A 24 13.21 15.92 5.02
C TYR A 24 14.27 15.14 4.24
N VAL A 25 14.07 13.83 4.06
CA VAL A 25 14.96 12.94 3.31
C VAL A 25 14.60 12.99 1.83
N ASN A 26 15.60 13.01 0.95
CA ASN A 26 15.40 13.07 -0.51
C ASN A 26 14.50 11.93 -0.98
N GLY A 27 13.59 12.23 -1.91
CA GLY A 27 12.69 11.24 -2.48
C GLY A 27 11.66 10.67 -1.52
N THR A 28 11.26 11.44 -0.50
CA THR A 28 10.19 11.06 0.46
C THR A 28 8.97 11.97 0.34
N SER A 29 8.63 12.35 -0.89
CA SER A 29 7.41 13.09 -1.20
C SER A 29 6.15 12.37 -0.74
N PHE A 30 5.14 13.15 -0.35
CA PHE A 30 3.86 12.64 0.13
C PHE A 30 2.70 13.50 -0.35
N GLU A 31 1.55 12.85 -0.49
CA GLU A 31 0.26 13.47 -0.73
C GLU A 31 -0.81 12.74 0.06
N ALA A 32 -1.66 13.50 0.74
CA ALA A 32 -2.77 12.96 1.49
C ALA A 32 -4.00 13.87 1.41
N TYR A 33 -5.15 13.25 1.46
CA TYR A 33 -6.44 13.91 1.59
C TYR A 33 -7.12 13.43 2.85
N ASN A 34 -7.95 14.30 3.46
CA ASN A 34 -8.84 13.90 4.52
C ASN A 34 -10.25 14.38 4.18
N TYR A 35 -11.22 13.54 4.43
CA TYR A 35 -12.63 13.92 4.36
C TYR A 35 -13.39 13.36 5.54
N PHE A 36 -14.36 14.13 5.98
CA PHE A 36 -15.31 13.78 7.01
C PHE A 36 -16.66 14.32 6.62
N LEU A 37 -17.69 13.49 6.74
CA LEU A 37 -19.09 13.86 6.64
C LEU A 37 -19.79 13.30 7.87
N GLY A 38 -20.39 14.15 8.66
CA GLY A 38 -21.17 13.80 9.83
C GLY A 38 -22.59 14.35 9.72
N TYR A 39 -23.56 13.52 9.97
CA TYR A 39 -24.95 13.89 10.15
C TYR A 39 -25.38 13.43 11.54
N GLY A 40 -25.98 14.33 12.30
CA GLY A 40 -26.60 14.06 13.60
C GLY A 40 -28.07 14.40 13.57
N TRP A 41 -28.86 13.67 14.30
CA TRP A 41 -30.28 13.96 14.52
C TRP A 41 -30.68 13.52 15.91
N GLU A 42 -31.43 14.37 16.57
CA GLU A 42 -32.06 14.15 17.88
C GLU A 42 -33.58 14.29 17.75
N SER A 43 -34.32 13.41 18.43
CA SER A 43 -35.78 13.46 18.41
C SER A 43 -36.32 14.57 19.31
N ASP A 44 -37.51 15.07 19.02
CA ASP A 44 -38.18 16.14 19.78
C ASP A 44 -38.42 15.78 21.26
N ASP A 45 -38.42 14.50 21.61
CA ASP A 45 -38.57 14.02 22.98
C ASP A 45 -37.24 13.65 23.67
N ASP A 46 -36.11 14.03 23.03
CA ASP A 46 -34.72 13.83 23.46
C ASP A 46 -34.34 12.35 23.71
N LYS A 47 -35.19 11.41 23.29
CA LYS A 47 -34.94 9.98 23.53
C LYS A 47 -34.09 9.29 22.54
N HIS A 48 -34.08 9.76 21.28
CA HIS A 48 -33.32 9.18 20.22
C HIS A 48 -32.26 10.14 19.74
N ASN A 49 -31.01 9.68 19.73
CA ASN A 49 -29.89 10.35 19.07
C ASN A 49 -29.32 9.42 17.99
N VAL A 50 -29.22 9.92 16.77
CA VAL A 50 -28.67 9.18 15.62
C VAL A 50 -27.51 9.98 15.03
N GLN A 51 -26.39 9.30 14.80
CA GLN A 51 -25.24 9.86 14.12
C GLN A 51 -24.84 8.98 12.95
N VAL A 52 -24.65 9.57 11.78
CA VAL A 52 -24.08 8.92 10.61
C VAL A 52 -22.75 9.59 10.30
N ILE A 53 -21.68 8.81 10.22
CA ILE A 53 -20.34 9.31 9.98
C ILE A 53 -19.74 8.57 8.79
N VAL A 54 -19.17 9.32 7.86
CA VAL A 54 -18.31 8.80 6.78
C VAL A 54 -17.00 9.56 6.82
N THR A 55 -15.89 8.84 6.97
CA THR A 55 -14.57 9.46 7.02
C THR A 55 -13.53 8.60 6.31
N GLY A 56 -12.49 9.25 5.81
CA GLY A 56 -11.36 8.58 5.19
C GLY A 56 -10.21 9.53 4.90
N ALA A 57 -9.03 8.91 4.75
CA ALA A 57 -7.79 9.61 4.50
C ALA A 57 -6.97 8.87 3.43
N PRO A 58 -7.30 9.00 2.12
CA PRO A 58 -6.44 8.46 1.08
C PRO A 58 -5.08 9.15 1.09
N GLN A 59 -4.03 8.33 1.03
CA GLN A 59 -2.68 8.87 1.02
C GLN A 59 -1.71 8.03 0.21
N THR A 60 -0.65 8.67 -0.26
CA THR A 60 0.53 8.07 -0.86
C THR A 60 1.78 8.78 -0.38
N HIS A 61 2.82 8.03 -0.11
CA HIS A 61 4.11 8.60 0.25
C HIS A 61 5.26 7.68 -0.13
N ASN A 62 6.35 8.27 -0.55
CA ASN A 62 7.61 7.59 -0.76
C ASN A 62 8.33 7.41 0.57
N GLN A 63 9.12 6.35 0.68
CA GLN A 63 9.77 5.97 1.92
C GLN A 63 11.29 5.90 1.77
N ARG A 64 11.99 6.27 2.82
CA ARG A 64 13.33 5.76 3.03
C ARG A 64 13.24 4.28 3.46
N THR A 65 14.30 3.52 3.24
CA THR A 65 14.33 2.15 3.74
C THR A 65 14.45 2.12 5.26
N SER A 66 13.78 1.15 5.87
CA SER A 66 13.96 0.77 7.27
C SER A 66 14.64 -0.60 7.43
N SER A 67 15.00 -1.24 6.32
CA SER A 67 15.64 -2.55 6.34
C SER A 67 17.11 -2.42 6.71
N TYR A 68 17.58 -3.23 7.64
CA TYR A 68 18.99 -3.29 8.04
C TYR A 68 19.95 -3.47 6.86
N TYR A 69 19.56 -4.23 5.84
CA TYR A 69 20.40 -4.49 4.66
C TYR A 69 20.44 -3.36 3.63
N ASN A 70 19.55 -2.37 3.74
CA ASN A 70 19.38 -1.30 2.77
C ASN A 70 19.34 0.07 3.45
N MET A 71 19.95 0.21 4.62
CA MET A 71 20.08 1.50 5.29
C MET A 71 21.35 2.21 4.81
N ALA A 72 21.25 3.52 4.65
CA ALA A 72 22.43 4.35 4.47
C ALA A 72 23.35 4.22 5.71
N THR A 73 24.62 4.04 5.44
CA THR A 73 25.67 3.98 6.48
C THR A 73 26.14 5.38 6.86
N ALA A 74 26.92 5.51 7.93
CA ALA A 74 27.56 6.79 8.26
C ALA A 74 28.43 7.31 7.10
N ALA A 75 29.16 6.44 6.43
CA ALA A 75 29.98 6.78 5.26
C ALA A 75 29.13 7.27 4.07
N ASP A 76 27.92 6.71 3.88
CA ASP A 76 27.00 7.20 2.85
C ASP A 76 26.51 8.62 3.18
N TYR A 77 26.21 8.91 4.44
CA TYR A 77 25.80 10.24 4.85
C TYR A 77 26.96 11.27 4.77
N GLU A 78 28.18 10.85 5.06
CA GLU A 78 29.38 11.70 4.85
C GLU A 78 29.59 12.01 3.37
N LYS A 79 29.38 11.04 2.51
CA LYS A 79 29.62 11.18 1.06
C LYS A 79 28.48 11.90 0.33
N TYR A 80 27.24 11.55 0.62
CA TYR A 80 26.06 11.98 -0.16
C TYR A 80 25.18 13.00 0.60
N GLY A 81 25.52 13.31 1.85
CA GLY A 81 24.80 14.26 2.68
C GLY A 81 23.70 13.62 3.54
N ILE A 82 23.31 14.36 4.60
CA ILE A 82 22.38 13.88 5.64
C ILE A 82 20.97 13.60 5.13
N ARG A 83 20.60 14.13 3.97
CA ARG A 83 19.28 13.90 3.33
C ARG A 83 19.27 12.72 2.39
N TYR A 84 20.37 11.98 2.29
CA TYR A 84 20.51 10.85 1.39
C TYR A 84 19.46 9.75 1.63
N ASN A 85 18.88 9.24 0.54
CA ASN A 85 17.93 8.14 0.54
C ASN A 85 18.39 7.03 -0.39
N TYR A 86 18.59 5.86 0.16
CA TYR A 86 19.08 4.69 -0.54
C TYR A 86 18.14 4.16 -1.63
N ASN A 87 16.84 4.50 -1.59
CA ASN A 87 15.83 4.03 -2.54
C ASN A 87 15.49 5.04 -3.64
N HIS A 88 16.10 6.20 -3.59
CA HIS A 88 15.74 7.37 -4.39
C HIS A 88 16.61 7.49 -5.65
N GLY A 89 16.04 8.08 -6.68
CA GLY A 89 16.67 8.52 -7.92
C GLY A 89 15.61 9.10 -8.85
N TYR A 90 15.97 9.27 -10.11
CA TYR A 90 15.10 9.84 -11.13
C TYR A 90 14.89 8.86 -12.29
N LEU A 91 13.65 8.75 -12.72
CA LEU A 91 13.22 8.00 -13.90
C LEU A 91 12.65 9.00 -14.92
N ASN A 92 13.29 9.13 -16.08
CA ASN A 92 12.91 10.14 -17.08
C ASN A 92 12.79 11.55 -16.47
N GLY A 93 13.71 11.92 -15.58
CA GLY A 93 13.71 13.22 -14.89
C GLY A 93 12.65 13.40 -13.81
N GLN A 94 11.82 12.40 -13.53
CA GLN A 94 10.84 12.43 -12.45
C GLN A 94 11.35 11.66 -11.23
N GLU A 95 11.08 12.17 -10.04
CA GLU A 95 11.40 11.47 -8.80
C GLU A 95 10.80 10.06 -8.81
N PHE A 96 11.62 9.08 -8.51
CA PHE A 96 11.20 7.70 -8.44
C PHE A 96 11.88 6.97 -7.29
N ASN A 97 11.09 6.14 -6.59
CA ASN A 97 11.54 5.45 -5.39
C ASN A 97 11.08 3.98 -5.42
N TRP A 98 11.93 3.04 -4.98
CA TRP A 98 11.52 1.63 -4.81
C TRP A 98 10.38 1.47 -3.83
N ARG A 99 10.34 2.28 -2.78
CA ARG A 99 9.45 2.16 -1.65
C ARG A 99 8.43 3.29 -1.65
N ARG A 100 7.24 2.99 -2.10
CA ARG A 100 6.07 3.86 -2.03
C ARG A 100 4.98 3.13 -1.27
N ASN A 101 4.40 3.78 -0.29
CA ASN A 101 3.23 3.29 0.42
C ASN A 101 2.00 4.09 -0.02
N PHE A 102 0.88 3.41 -0.16
CA PHE A 102 -0.40 4.03 -0.53
C PHE A 102 -1.54 3.28 0.14
N TYR A 103 -2.52 4.01 0.66
CA TYR A 103 -3.71 3.39 1.18
C TYR A 103 -4.89 4.35 1.27
N HIS A 104 -6.08 3.76 1.26
CA HIS A 104 -7.35 4.40 1.57
C HIS A 104 -8.19 3.41 2.38
N LYS A 105 -8.54 3.79 3.61
CA LYS A 105 -9.30 2.96 4.55
C LYS A 105 -10.49 3.75 5.08
N PRO A 106 -11.50 4.03 4.24
CA PRO A 106 -12.71 4.71 4.69
C PRO A 106 -13.46 3.87 5.70
N ILE A 107 -14.16 4.56 6.58
CA ILE A 107 -15.12 3.98 7.50
C ILE A 107 -16.43 4.74 7.38
N ALA A 108 -17.52 4.00 7.32
CA ALA A 108 -18.87 4.51 7.50
C ALA A 108 -19.47 3.89 8.75
N SER A 109 -20.12 4.69 9.59
CA SER A 109 -20.78 4.20 10.79
C SER A 109 -22.11 4.89 11.01
N VAL A 110 -23.04 4.16 11.63
CA VAL A 110 -24.29 4.66 12.17
C VAL A 110 -24.27 4.33 13.66
N ASN A 111 -24.44 5.35 14.47
CA ASN A 111 -24.56 5.23 15.92
C ASN A 111 -25.97 5.67 16.31
N TRP A 112 -26.61 4.91 17.17
CA TRP A 112 -27.93 5.18 17.67
C TRP A 112 -27.95 5.00 19.17
N GLU A 113 -28.44 6.01 19.89
CA GLU A 113 -28.69 5.98 21.30
C GLU A 113 -30.20 6.14 21.55
N TYR A 114 -30.73 5.34 22.46
CA TYR A 114 -32.11 5.37 22.83
C TYR A 114 -32.31 5.34 24.35
N GLU A 115 -32.80 6.45 24.90
CA GLU A 115 -33.26 6.52 26.29
C GLU A 115 -34.63 5.90 26.41
N ILE A 116 -34.68 4.60 26.74
CA ILE A 116 -35.95 3.86 26.92
C ILE A 116 -36.73 4.47 28.07
N ASN A 117 -36.03 4.80 29.15
CA ASN A 117 -36.52 5.55 30.30
C ASN A 117 -35.35 6.03 31.16
N SER A 118 -35.63 6.81 32.23
CA SER A 118 -34.60 7.43 33.09
C SER A 118 -33.59 6.47 33.74
N THR A 119 -33.82 5.16 33.68
CA THR A 119 -32.94 4.13 34.23
C THR A 119 -32.40 3.15 33.20
N THR A 120 -32.83 3.26 31.95
CA THR A 120 -32.52 2.26 30.91
C THR A 120 -32.16 2.93 29.59
N ASN A 121 -30.94 2.71 29.16
CA ASN A 121 -30.40 3.21 27.88
C ASN A 121 -29.95 2.04 26.99
N LEU A 122 -30.28 2.12 25.72
CA LEU A 122 -29.81 1.24 24.67
C LEU A 122 -28.92 2.04 23.71
N SER A 123 -27.73 1.54 23.42
CA SER A 123 -26.91 2.09 22.34
C SER A 123 -26.57 1.01 21.31
N ALA A 124 -26.58 1.39 20.08
CA ALA A 124 -26.17 0.52 18.97
C ALA A 124 -25.26 1.28 17.99
N SER A 125 -24.23 0.61 17.54
CA SER A 125 -23.33 1.13 16.52
C SER A 125 -23.14 0.06 15.45
N ALA A 126 -23.30 0.44 14.18
CA ALA A 126 -22.96 -0.40 13.05
C ALA A 126 -21.92 0.32 12.19
N TYR A 127 -20.92 -0.41 11.72
CA TYR A 127 -19.85 0.17 10.92
C TYR A 127 -19.39 -0.73 9.79
N TYR A 128 -18.91 -0.10 8.73
CA TYR A 128 -18.33 -0.76 7.58
C TYR A 128 -17.06 -0.04 7.13
N SER A 129 -16.00 -0.81 6.88
CA SER A 129 -14.74 -0.29 6.35
C SER A 129 -14.25 -1.11 5.19
N VAL A 130 -13.81 -0.44 4.12
CA VAL A 130 -13.21 -1.04 2.92
C VAL A 130 -11.79 -0.51 2.78
N GLY A 131 -10.83 -1.23 3.34
CA GLY A 131 -9.42 -0.87 3.21
C GLY A 131 -8.84 -1.32 1.87
N ARG A 132 -8.18 -0.41 1.17
CA ARG A 132 -7.40 -0.68 -0.04
C ARG A 132 -6.07 0.01 0.08
N GLY A 133 -4.98 -0.76 -0.11
CA GLY A 133 -3.65 -0.18 -0.02
C GLY A 133 -2.55 -1.19 -0.21
N GLY A 134 -1.32 -0.71 -0.20
CA GLY A 134 -0.14 -1.53 -0.35
C GLY A 134 1.15 -0.76 -0.25
N GLY A 135 2.24 -1.50 -0.33
CA GLY A 135 3.59 -0.94 -0.37
C GLY A 135 4.39 -1.55 -1.50
N THR A 136 5.12 -0.69 -2.23
CA THR A 136 5.98 -1.14 -3.32
C THR A 136 7.32 -1.65 -2.84
N GLY A 137 8.00 -2.38 -3.70
CA GLY A 137 9.36 -2.86 -3.53
C GLY A 137 9.86 -3.46 -4.83
N ASP A 138 11.14 -3.73 -4.84
CA ASP A 138 11.79 -4.43 -5.92
C ASP A 138 11.41 -5.92 -5.95
N ILE A 139 11.49 -6.50 -7.14
CA ILE A 139 11.56 -7.93 -7.38
C ILE A 139 12.46 -8.18 -8.58
N GLY A 140 13.11 -9.32 -8.59
CA GLY A 140 14.10 -9.66 -9.60
C GLY A 140 15.53 -9.44 -9.14
N ARG A 141 16.46 -9.73 -10.03
CA ARG A 141 17.89 -9.51 -9.87
C ARG A 141 18.52 -9.18 -11.22
N LEU A 142 19.60 -8.44 -11.18
CA LEU A 142 20.35 -8.09 -12.38
C LEU A 142 21.81 -8.53 -12.20
N GLY A 143 22.27 -9.42 -13.05
CA GLY A 143 23.60 -10.02 -12.92
C GLY A 143 23.83 -10.68 -11.57
N GLY A 144 22.77 -11.29 -10.98
CA GLY A 144 22.83 -11.93 -9.67
C GLY A 144 22.73 -10.99 -8.45
N ASN A 145 22.69 -9.67 -8.68
CA ASN A 145 22.67 -8.68 -7.61
C ASN A 145 21.25 -8.19 -7.33
N TYR A 146 20.95 -7.92 -6.05
CA TYR A 146 19.72 -7.26 -5.62
C TYR A 146 19.72 -5.77 -6.01
N ALA A 147 18.54 -5.18 -6.10
CA ALA A 147 18.36 -3.76 -6.38
C ALA A 147 19.03 -2.82 -5.36
N SER A 148 19.29 -3.34 -4.16
CA SER A 148 20.05 -2.64 -3.12
C SER A 148 21.55 -2.57 -3.37
N SER A 149 22.09 -3.24 -4.40
CA SER A 149 23.52 -3.18 -4.71
C SER A 149 23.96 -1.77 -5.10
N SER A 150 25.15 -1.36 -4.63
CA SER A 150 25.79 -0.10 -5.01
C SER A 150 26.08 -0.01 -6.52
N ARG A 151 26.15 -1.16 -7.22
CA ARG A 151 26.36 -1.24 -8.68
C ARG A 151 25.34 -0.50 -9.51
N PHE A 152 24.12 -0.31 -8.97
CA PHE A 152 23.00 0.32 -9.67
C PHE A 152 22.79 1.78 -9.27
N ARG A 153 23.81 2.38 -8.66
CA ARG A 153 23.78 3.77 -8.18
C ARG A 153 24.83 4.61 -8.87
N ASN A 154 24.52 5.87 -8.99
CA ASN A 154 25.46 6.88 -9.42
C ASN A 154 26.57 7.04 -8.37
N ASP A 155 27.81 6.99 -8.80
CA ASP A 155 28.97 7.06 -7.91
C ASP A 155 29.16 8.41 -7.22
N ILE A 156 28.60 9.47 -7.81
CA ILE A 156 28.72 10.85 -7.28
C ILE A 156 27.56 11.17 -6.35
N THR A 157 26.32 10.84 -6.75
CA THR A 157 25.11 11.24 -6.01
C THR A 157 24.55 10.13 -5.10
N GLY A 158 24.95 8.89 -5.33
CA GLY A 158 24.42 7.72 -4.62
C GLY A 158 22.99 7.33 -5.04
N GLU A 159 22.39 8.07 -5.95
CA GLU A 159 21.03 7.84 -6.44
C GLU A 159 20.94 6.60 -7.30
N VAL A 160 19.78 5.96 -7.29
CA VAL A 160 19.52 4.82 -8.19
C VAL A 160 19.44 5.32 -9.63
N GLU A 161 20.23 4.76 -10.51
CA GLU A 161 20.24 5.08 -11.95
C GLU A 161 19.11 4.32 -12.67
N TRP A 162 17.87 4.77 -12.47
CA TRP A 162 16.65 4.12 -12.97
C TRP A 162 16.61 3.97 -14.48
N ASP A 163 17.07 4.98 -15.21
CA ASP A 163 17.09 4.95 -16.67
C ASP A 163 18.03 3.86 -17.21
N GLN A 164 19.09 3.53 -16.48
CA GLN A 164 19.97 2.41 -16.84
C GLN A 164 19.28 1.05 -16.60
N ILE A 165 18.43 0.95 -15.57
CA ILE A 165 17.60 -0.24 -15.32
C ILE A 165 16.61 -0.41 -16.48
N VAL A 166 15.93 0.66 -16.90
CA VAL A 166 15.01 0.65 -18.03
C VAL A 166 15.69 0.21 -19.31
N ARG A 167 16.85 0.79 -19.63
CA ARG A 167 17.65 0.42 -20.81
C ARG A 167 18.08 -1.05 -20.77
N SER A 168 18.55 -1.51 -19.62
CA SER A 168 18.92 -2.92 -19.43
C SER A 168 17.73 -3.85 -19.64
N ASN A 169 16.61 -3.59 -18.97
CA ASN A 169 15.40 -4.42 -19.07
C ASN A 169 14.82 -4.51 -20.48
N SER A 170 14.93 -3.42 -21.26
CA SER A 170 14.43 -3.32 -22.65
C SER A 170 15.42 -3.76 -23.72
N GLY A 171 16.56 -4.35 -23.35
CA GLY A 171 17.56 -4.82 -24.29
C GLY A 171 18.39 -3.75 -24.96
N GLN A 172 18.35 -2.49 -24.48
CA GLN A 172 19.10 -1.35 -25.04
C GLN A 172 20.50 -1.16 -24.42
N GLY A 173 20.87 -2.03 -23.47
CA GLY A 173 22.11 -1.93 -22.73
C GLY A 173 22.09 -0.85 -21.65
N GLY A 174 22.12 -1.26 -20.39
CA GLY A 174 22.30 -0.38 -19.24
C GLY A 174 23.79 -0.26 -18.90
N ASN A 175 24.27 0.97 -18.74
CA ASN A 175 25.67 1.27 -18.39
C ASN A 175 25.69 2.20 -17.19
N TRP A 176 26.11 1.68 -16.04
CA TRP A 176 26.13 2.42 -14.78
C TRP A 176 27.45 3.17 -14.60
N SER A 177 27.39 4.28 -13.88
CA SER A 177 28.55 5.16 -13.61
C SER A 177 29.71 4.41 -12.95
N GLY A 178 29.44 3.38 -12.15
CA GLY A 178 30.45 2.50 -11.53
C GLY A 178 31.11 1.50 -12.49
N GLY A 179 30.91 1.64 -13.82
CA GLY A 179 31.54 0.78 -14.83
C GLY A 179 30.88 -0.58 -15.02
N TYR A 180 29.72 -0.81 -14.45
CA TYR A 180 28.93 -2.04 -14.65
C TYR A 180 28.03 -1.90 -15.87
N SER A 181 27.92 -2.98 -16.64
CA SER A 181 27.05 -3.04 -17.82
C SER A 181 26.24 -4.32 -17.83
N TYR A 182 24.95 -4.18 -18.06
CA TYR A 182 24.01 -5.31 -18.17
C TYR A 182 23.03 -5.07 -19.32
N ASN A 183 22.56 -6.18 -19.88
CA ASN A 183 21.56 -6.14 -20.93
C ASN A 183 20.66 -7.37 -20.83
N ASN A 184 19.36 -7.16 -20.88
CA ASN A 184 18.39 -8.24 -21.01
C ASN A 184 18.40 -8.74 -22.45
N VAL A 185 18.05 -10.01 -22.65
CA VAL A 185 17.91 -10.64 -23.96
C VAL A 185 16.45 -11.02 -24.18
N VAL A 186 16.07 -11.07 -25.45
CA VAL A 186 14.72 -11.51 -25.83
C VAL A 186 14.51 -12.94 -25.41
N ASP A 187 13.41 -13.21 -24.73
CA ASP A 187 12.93 -14.55 -24.45
C ASP A 187 12.58 -15.26 -25.77
N ALA A 188 13.28 -16.35 -26.08
CA ALA A 188 13.18 -17.02 -27.37
C ALA A 188 11.77 -17.62 -27.66
N ALA A 189 11.02 -17.92 -26.61
CA ALA A 189 9.67 -18.50 -26.74
C ALA A 189 8.60 -17.47 -27.03
N THR A 190 8.78 -16.23 -26.55
CA THR A 190 7.77 -15.17 -26.64
C THR A 190 8.15 -14.02 -27.56
N GLY A 191 9.42 -13.86 -27.86
CA GLY A 191 9.94 -12.67 -28.58
C GLY A 191 9.95 -11.38 -27.78
N LEU A 192 9.77 -11.45 -26.45
CA LEU A 192 9.61 -10.33 -25.53
C LEU A 192 10.82 -10.18 -24.58
N TYR A 193 11.05 -8.99 -24.06
CA TYR A 193 12.01 -8.75 -22.99
C TYR A 193 11.35 -9.06 -21.64
N ILE A 194 11.50 -10.29 -21.17
CA ILE A 194 10.93 -10.77 -19.92
C ILE A 194 11.96 -10.69 -18.80
N VAL A 195 11.61 -10.02 -17.70
CA VAL A 195 12.40 -10.10 -16.46
C VAL A 195 12.12 -11.42 -15.78
N ASN A 196 13.17 -12.17 -15.49
CA ASN A 196 13.12 -13.49 -14.90
C ASN A 196 13.98 -13.50 -13.62
N ASP A 197 13.38 -13.85 -12.49
CA ASP A 197 14.10 -13.96 -11.21
C ASP A 197 14.59 -15.39 -10.91
N GLN A 198 14.47 -16.31 -11.85
CA GLN A 198 14.90 -17.67 -11.66
C GLN A 198 16.42 -17.81 -11.61
N ASP A 199 16.89 -18.75 -10.80
CA ASP A 199 18.30 -19.14 -10.78
C ASP A 199 18.69 -19.82 -12.10
N GLU A 200 19.87 -19.50 -12.61
CA GLU A 200 20.46 -20.04 -13.84
C GLU A 200 20.44 -21.58 -13.92
N ARG A 201 20.45 -22.26 -12.77
CA ARG A 201 20.49 -23.73 -12.68
C ARG A 201 19.19 -24.42 -13.08
N VAL A 202 18.09 -23.68 -13.23
CA VAL A 202 16.78 -24.31 -13.51
C VAL A 202 16.47 -24.36 -15.00
N ASP A 203 16.82 -23.32 -15.76
CA ASP A 203 16.50 -23.20 -17.18
C ASP A 203 17.62 -22.57 -18.01
N GLY A 204 18.78 -22.33 -17.42
CA GLY A 204 19.92 -21.67 -18.09
C GLY A 204 19.75 -20.16 -18.29
N VAL A 205 18.64 -19.56 -17.84
CA VAL A 205 18.39 -18.12 -17.96
C VAL A 205 18.81 -17.42 -16.68
N LYS A 206 19.71 -16.44 -16.82
CA LYS A 206 20.18 -15.65 -15.68
C LYS A 206 19.09 -14.71 -15.18
N ARG A 207 19.18 -14.38 -13.91
CA ARG A 207 18.45 -13.27 -13.31
C ARG A 207 18.86 -11.98 -14.01
N ASN A 208 17.93 -11.42 -14.78
CA ASN A 208 18.23 -10.53 -15.89
C ASN A 208 17.59 -9.15 -15.76
N GLY A 209 16.99 -8.82 -14.63
CA GLY A 209 16.40 -7.50 -14.46
C GLY A 209 15.65 -7.28 -13.17
N PHE A 210 15.10 -6.09 -13.06
CA PHE A 210 14.24 -5.67 -11.95
C PHE A 210 12.91 -5.16 -12.45
N VAL A 211 11.86 -5.40 -11.67
CA VAL A 211 10.58 -4.71 -11.77
C VAL A 211 10.16 -4.20 -10.40
N ARG A 212 9.30 -3.19 -10.35
CA ARG A 212 8.67 -2.76 -9.09
C ARG A 212 7.32 -3.47 -8.95
N ARG A 213 7.17 -4.18 -7.85
CA ARG A 213 5.93 -4.84 -7.44
C ARG A 213 5.29 -4.09 -6.29
N ALA A 214 3.98 -4.28 -6.07
CA ALA A 214 3.29 -3.86 -4.86
C ALA A 214 2.79 -5.08 -4.09
N SER A 215 3.03 -5.11 -2.78
CA SER A 215 2.33 -6.00 -1.84
C SER A 215 1.06 -5.30 -1.40
N ILE A 216 -0.09 -5.85 -1.78
CA ILE A 216 -1.40 -5.28 -1.48
C ILE A 216 -1.92 -5.86 -0.17
N ASN A 217 -2.37 -4.97 0.71
CA ASN A 217 -3.03 -5.27 1.96
C ASN A 217 -4.39 -4.58 1.96
N SER A 218 -5.41 -5.34 1.64
CA SER A 218 -6.79 -4.86 1.56
C SER A 218 -7.67 -5.60 2.54
N HIS A 219 -8.79 -5.00 2.92
CA HIS A 219 -9.76 -5.66 3.77
C HIS A 219 -11.18 -5.17 3.50
N ASN A 220 -12.13 -6.02 3.86
CA ASN A 220 -13.52 -5.65 4.09
C ASN A 220 -13.82 -5.99 5.56
N PHE A 221 -14.38 -5.04 6.28
CA PHE A 221 -14.64 -5.15 7.69
C PHE A 221 -15.99 -4.57 8.01
N VAL A 222 -16.86 -5.35 8.64
CA VAL A 222 -18.18 -4.92 9.08
C VAL A 222 -18.41 -5.42 10.51
N GLY A 223 -19.05 -4.59 11.32
CA GLY A 223 -19.39 -4.96 12.68
C GLY A 223 -20.54 -4.16 13.22
N THR A 224 -21.08 -4.67 14.34
CA THR A 224 -22.09 -4.00 15.14
C THR A 224 -21.80 -4.23 16.61
N LEU A 225 -22.04 -3.17 17.38
CA LEU A 225 -22.00 -3.20 18.84
C LEU A 225 -23.40 -2.80 19.33
N ILE A 226 -23.92 -3.53 20.30
CA ILE A 226 -25.18 -3.20 20.96
C ILE A 226 -24.91 -3.25 22.47
N ASN A 227 -25.32 -2.24 23.19
CA ASN A 227 -25.13 -2.15 24.62
C ASN A 227 -26.45 -1.72 25.32
N LEU A 228 -26.84 -2.45 26.33
CA LEU A 228 -27.96 -2.13 27.22
C LEU A 228 -27.41 -1.81 28.60
N LYS A 229 -27.64 -0.57 29.04
CA LYS A 229 -27.32 -0.12 30.41
C LYS A 229 -28.62 0.08 31.21
N LYS A 230 -28.69 -0.58 32.34
CA LYS A 230 -29.88 -0.49 33.23
C LYS A 230 -29.47 -0.28 34.68
N GLN A 231 -29.96 0.78 35.27
CA GLN A 231 -29.87 1.01 36.71
C GLN A 231 -30.93 0.18 37.41
N LEU A 232 -30.50 -0.83 38.19
CA LEU A 232 -31.36 -1.75 38.90
C LEU A 232 -31.72 -1.21 40.31
N SER A 233 -30.86 -0.37 40.89
CA SER A 233 -31.06 0.34 42.16
C SER A 233 -30.07 1.51 42.22
N ASP A 234 -30.17 2.34 43.29
CA ASP A 234 -29.23 3.46 43.51
C ASP A 234 -27.74 3.04 43.58
N LYS A 235 -27.50 1.75 43.86
CA LYS A 235 -26.14 1.20 44.03
C LYS A 235 -25.74 0.15 43.01
N LEU A 236 -26.64 -0.23 42.11
CA LEU A 236 -26.39 -1.32 41.17
C LEU A 236 -26.82 -0.95 39.75
N THR A 237 -25.88 -1.00 38.84
CA THR A 237 -26.10 -0.82 37.40
C THR A 237 -25.70 -2.10 36.69
N LEU A 238 -26.54 -2.59 35.80
CA LEU A 238 -26.24 -3.66 34.84
C LEU A 238 -25.82 -3.00 33.53
N ASP A 239 -24.70 -3.48 32.97
CA ASP A 239 -24.21 -3.10 31.66
C ASP A 239 -23.93 -4.39 30.87
N PHE A 240 -24.66 -4.58 29.76
CA PHE A 240 -24.60 -5.78 28.94
C PHE A 240 -24.44 -5.39 27.48
N GLY A 241 -23.39 -5.93 26.84
CA GLY A 241 -23.08 -5.63 25.47
C GLY A 241 -22.83 -6.88 24.62
N VAL A 242 -23.08 -6.72 23.32
CA VAL A 242 -22.77 -7.69 22.27
C VAL A 242 -21.96 -7.01 21.20
N ASP A 243 -20.83 -7.61 20.83
CA ASP A 243 -19.94 -7.18 19.73
C ASP A 243 -19.89 -8.31 18.69
N LEU A 244 -20.45 -8.02 17.52
CA LEU A 244 -20.43 -8.92 16.37
C LEU A 244 -19.65 -8.29 15.24
N ARG A 245 -18.66 -9.01 14.70
CA ARG A 245 -17.84 -8.51 13.60
C ARG A 245 -17.41 -9.60 12.66
N THR A 246 -17.21 -9.23 11.40
CA THR A 246 -16.59 -10.07 10.41
C THR A 246 -15.51 -9.28 9.67
N TYR A 247 -14.43 -9.96 9.36
CA TYR A 247 -13.27 -9.40 8.70
C TYR A 247 -12.79 -10.32 7.58
N ARG A 248 -12.57 -9.75 6.41
CA ARG A 248 -11.92 -10.43 5.29
C ARG A 248 -10.67 -9.67 4.87
N GLY A 249 -9.49 -10.23 5.15
CA GLY A 249 -8.21 -9.77 4.61
C GLY A 249 -8.04 -10.24 3.17
N ILE A 250 -7.47 -9.39 2.32
CA ILE A 250 -7.18 -9.67 0.91
C ILE A 250 -5.73 -9.26 0.68
N HIS A 251 -4.84 -10.26 0.54
CA HIS A 251 -3.41 -10.06 0.41
C HIS A 251 -2.93 -10.68 -0.89
N TYR A 252 -2.24 -9.89 -1.72
CA TYR A 252 -1.66 -10.35 -2.97
C TYR A 252 -0.52 -9.43 -3.40
N ARG A 253 0.26 -9.89 -4.38
CA ARG A 253 1.24 -9.07 -5.08
C ARG A 253 0.73 -8.73 -6.48
N ARG A 254 1.07 -7.54 -6.94
CA ARG A 254 0.85 -7.11 -8.32
C ARG A 254 2.10 -6.42 -8.85
N LEU A 255 2.25 -6.42 -10.16
CA LEU A 255 3.21 -5.55 -10.81
C LEU A 255 2.76 -4.08 -10.62
N ASP A 256 3.71 -3.23 -10.28
CA ASP A 256 3.49 -1.80 -10.14
C ASP A 256 4.17 -1.03 -11.28
N HIS A 257 5.39 -1.40 -11.65
CA HIS A 257 6.10 -0.80 -12.76
C HIS A 257 7.11 -1.79 -13.37
N LEU A 258 7.05 -1.98 -14.68
CA LEU A 258 7.90 -2.95 -15.40
C LEU A 258 9.31 -2.45 -15.71
N LEU A 259 9.59 -1.15 -15.53
CA LEU A 259 10.90 -0.55 -15.74
C LEU A 259 11.50 -0.90 -17.13
N GLY A 260 10.70 -0.77 -18.18
CA GLY A 260 11.13 -1.00 -19.56
C GLY A 260 11.06 -2.45 -20.05
N ALA A 261 10.76 -3.42 -19.18
CA ALA A 261 10.50 -4.80 -19.59
C ALA A 261 9.11 -4.95 -20.21
N ASP A 262 8.91 -5.97 -21.04
CA ASP A 262 7.61 -6.36 -21.59
C ASP A 262 6.79 -7.22 -20.61
N GLY A 263 7.46 -7.85 -19.63
CA GLY A 263 6.81 -8.69 -18.63
C GLY A 263 7.73 -9.16 -17.54
N TYR A 264 7.13 -9.82 -16.54
CA TYR A 264 7.83 -10.49 -15.44
C TYR A 264 7.36 -11.94 -15.33
N ARG A 265 8.30 -12.86 -15.22
CA ARG A 265 8.03 -14.28 -15.03
C ARG A 265 8.21 -14.65 -13.56
N ASP A 266 7.11 -15.05 -12.94
CA ASP A 266 7.06 -15.43 -11.53
C ASP A 266 7.30 -16.93 -11.34
N PHE A 267 8.24 -17.28 -10.47
CA PHE A 267 8.56 -18.64 -10.09
C PHE A 267 8.32 -18.92 -8.59
N ASP A 268 8.02 -17.89 -7.82
CA ASP A 268 7.94 -17.98 -6.35
C ASP A 268 6.53 -18.27 -5.83
N ASN A 269 5.53 -18.32 -6.72
CA ASN A 269 4.16 -18.55 -6.31
C ASN A 269 3.93 -20.00 -5.89
N VAL A 270 3.82 -20.21 -4.57
CA VAL A 270 3.63 -21.54 -3.97
C VAL A 270 2.34 -22.25 -4.38
N ASN A 271 1.35 -21.50 -4.88
CA ASN A 271 0.07 -22.07 -5.35
C ASN A 271 0.20 -22.83 -6.67
N TYR A 272 1.32 -22.71 -7.35
CA TYR A 272 1.65 -23.48 -8.55
C TYR A 272 2.58 -24.67 -8.23
N SER A 273 2.30 -25.40 -7.18
CA SER A 273 3.16 -26.48 -6.65
C SER A 273 3.15 -27.79 -7.43
N GLY A 274 2.43 -27.90 -8.53
CA GLY A 274 2.17 -29.13 -9.28
C GLY A 274 3.25 -29.57 -10.28
N GLY A 275 4.53 -29.39 -10.01
CA GLY A 275 5.60 -29.83 -10.90
C GLY A 275 6.32 -28.67 -11.59
N SER A 276 7.57 -28.88 -11.98
CA SER A 276 8.52 -27.83 -12.41
C SER A 276 8.08 -26.99 -13.62
N ALA A 277 7.17 -27.49 -14.45
CA ALA A 277 6.72 -26.79 -15.65
C ALA A 277 5.59 -25.77 -15.44
N VAL A 278 4.89 -25.80 -14.30
CA VAL A 278 3.64 -25.04 -14.10
C VAL A 278 3.85 -23.80 -13.22
N ARG A 279 5.02 -23.61 -12.67
CA ARG A 279 5.33 -22.52 -11.73
C ARG A 279 5.64 -21.18 -12.39
N THR A 280 5.64 -21.12 -13.70
CA THR A 280 5.98 -19.90 -14.42
C THR A 280 4.74 -19.19 -14.91
N LYS A 281 4.44 -18.07 -14.28
CA LYS A 281 3.41 -17.13 -14.76
C LYS A 281 4.11 -15.90 -15.33
N THR A 282 3.99 -15.72 -16.64
CA THR A 282 4.47 -14.51 -17.30
C THR A 282 3.44 -13.41 -17.14
N TYR A 283 3.86 -12.26 -16.65
CA TYR A 283 3.06 -11.05 -16.55
C TYR A 283 3.40 -10.15 -17.72
N SER A 284 2.39 -9.72 -18.46
CA SER A 284 2.55 -8.82 -19.59
C SER A 284 2.86 -7.39 -19.13
N SER A 285 3.06 -6.48 -20.09
CA SER A 285 3.22 -5.04 -19.84
C SER A 285 2.02 -4.37 -19.17
N ASN A 286 0.93 -5.11 -18.93
CA ASN A 286 -0.26 -4.59 -18.27
C ASN A 286 -0.03 -4.51 -16.75
N LEU A 287 0.17 -3.29 -16.24
CA LEU A 287 0.39 -3.01 -14.83
C LEU A 287 -0.78 -3.38 -13.90
N GLY A 288 -1.92 -3.80 -14.47
CA GLY A 288 -3.09 -4.24 -13.70
C GLY A 288 -3.14 -5.73 -13.38
N GLU A 289 -2.21 -6.53 -13.89
CA GLU A 289 -2.22 -7.97 -13.61
C GLU A 289 -1.96 -8.26 -12.13
N LEU A 290 -2.80 -9.12 -11.57
CA LEU A 290 -2.76 -9.51 -10.17
C LEU A 290 -1.92 -10.77 -9.98
N TRP A 291 -0.96 -10.69 -9.08
CA TRP A 291 -0.26 -11.82 -8.51
C TRP A 291 -0.87 -12.10 -7.13
N ASN A 292 -1.84 -12.97 -7.08
CA ASN A 292 -2.59 -13.29 -5.87
C ASN A 292 -2.05 -14.56 -5.22
N VAL A 293 -1.51 -14.43 -4.02
CA VAL A 293 -0.92 -15.56 -3.27
C VAL A 293 -1.98 -16.57 -2.82
N PHE A 294 -3.25 -16.17 -2.75
CA PHE A 294 -4.37 -16.98 -2.23
C PHE A 294 -5.42 -17.34 -3.27
N ARG A 295 -5.18 -17.04 -4.54
CA ARG A 295 -6.22 -17.17 -5.56
C ARG A 295 -6.64 -18.61 -5.83
N ASP A 296 -5.74 -19.55 -5.63
CA ASP A 296 -5.88 -20.93 -6.07
C ASP A 296 -5.86 -21.92 -4.88
N THR A 297 -6.24 -21.45 -3.68
CA THR A 297 -6.51 -22.30 -2.48
C THR A 297 -7.96 -22.66 -2.34
#